data_b751f0d252aa7a86eaad0b7c5cd8830c
#
_entry.id   b751f0d252aa7a86eaad0b7c5cd8830c
#
_cell.length_a   1.000
_cell.length_b   1.000
_cell.length_c   1.000
_cell.angle_alpha   90.00
_cell.angle_beta   90.00
_cell.angle_gamma   90.00
#
_symmetry.space_group_name_H-M   'P 1'
#
loop_
_entity.id
_entity.type
_entity.pdbx_description
1 polymer ?
#
loop_
_entity_poly.entity_id
_entity_poly.type
_entity_poly.pdbx_seq_one_letter_code
_entity_poly.pdbx_strand_id
1 'polypeptide(L)'
;MNGTYRRPLRAAVLALLLCTTVRCDSGDIYESHQATTEGVSVRGTFELLNPEVFPGEYDLIFGAFGEGGTSALSSVNVLKPADGNKVELSIENVPEDARSVRLCMTNSGRQVVYTFFEYALDDDRTSDIDLPSAQIDLLEYDRIQRLVFQQYNCVSCHQGESGAGGLLLTEGNSYRSLVGTASTLSDKLRVKPSDPEGSFLLDALTSQEAISSPPHTGFVTRSEDIDLLRIWIEKGCPQK
;
A
#
# COMPACT_ATOMS: atom_id res chain seq x y z
N MET A 1 90.85 -21.23 4.99
CA MET A 1 90.46 -19.89 5.55
C MET A 1 89.02 -19.98 5.87
N ASN A 2 88.68 -19.83 7.19
CA ASN A 2 87.48 -20.20 7.84
C ASN A 2 86.42 -19.07 7.73
N GLY A 3 85.20 -19.39 7.34
CA GLY A 3 84.06 -18.50 7.38
C GLY A 3 82.88 -19.22 8.01
N THR A 4 82.61 -18.88 9.29
CA THR A 4 81.59 -19.48 10.13
C THR A 4 80.22 -18.94 9.83
N TYR A 5 79.28 -19.82 9.49
CA TYR A 5 77.85 -19.55 9.29
C TYR A 5 77.17 -19.52 10.64
N ARG A 6 76.70 -18.34 11.07
CA ARG A 6 75.80 -18.20 12.21
C ARG A 6 74.35 -18.00 11.73
N ARG A 7 73.57 -19.02 11.95
CA ARG A 7 72.08 -19.01 11.67
C ARG A 7 71.37 -18.11 12.68
N PRO A 8 70.40 -17.37 12.25
CA PRO A 8 69.57 -16.58 13.16
C PRO A 8 68.44 -17.46 13.71
N LEU A 9 68.61 -17.99 14.90
CA LEU A 9 67.61 -18.75 15.66
C LEU A 9 66.62 -17.85 16.40
N ARG A 10 66.55 -16.55 16.07
CA ARG A 10 65.71 -15.58 16.76
C ARG A 10 64.43 -15.16 16.05
N ALA A 11 64.25 -15.58 14.79
CA ALA A 11 63.05 -15.20 14.02
C ALA A 11 61.89 -16.21 14.19
N ALA A 12 62.14 -17.43 14.65
CA ALA A 12 61.09 -18.44 14.77
C ALA A 12 60.30 -18.38 16.10
N VAL A 13 60.83 -17.71 17.13
CA VAL A 13 60.17 -17.60 18.45
C VAL A 13 59.16 -16.41 18.50
N LEU A 14 59.34 -15.41 17.64
CA LEU A 14 58.44 -14.23 17.65
C LEU A 14 57.16 -14.47 16.83
N ALA A 15 57.17 -15.46 15.92
CA ALA A 15 55.98 -15.79 15.12
C ALA A 15 54.98 -16.71 15.85
N LEU A 16 55.41 -17.40 16.92
CA LEU A 16 54.57 -18.34 17.67
C LEU A 16 53.81 -17.68 18.83
N LEU A 17 54.11 -16.42 19.16
CA LEU A 17 53.45 -15.68 20.26
C LEU A 17 52.28 -14.78 19.79
N LEU A 18 52.06 -14.64 18.48
CA LEU A 18 50.97 -13.79 17.96
C LEU A 18 49.69 -14.56 17.64
N CYS A 19 49.66 -15.88 17.79
CA CYS A 19 48.45 -16.67 17.46
C CYS A 19 47.57 -17.06 18.64
N THR A 20 47.77 -16.51 19.84
CA THR A 20 47.01 -16.96 21.03
C THR A 20 46.05 -15.91 21.63
N THR A 21 45.71 -14.84 20.90
CA THR A 21 44.78 -13.84 21.43
C THR A 21 43.59 -13.52 20.54
N VAL A 22 43.22 -14.42 19.62
CA VAL A 22 41.86 -14.38 19.09
C VAL A 22 41.02 -15.30 19.98
N ARG A 23 40.77 -14.85 21.19
CA ARG A 23 39.56 -15.25 21.88
C ARG A 23 38.40 -14.58 21.10
N CYS A 24 37.67 -15.39 20.33
CA CYS A 24 36.31 -15.04 20.04
C CYS A 24 35.64 -14.84 21.40
N ASP A 25 35.39 -13.59 21.72
CA ASP A 25 34.46 -13.25 22.79
C ASP A 25 33.15 -13.94 22.39
N SER A 26 32.84 -15.04 23.06
CA SER A 26 31.48 -15.56 23.09
C SER A 26 30.72 -14.54 23.93
N GLY A 27 30.32 -13.39 23.27
CA GLY A 27 29.46 -12.43 23.90
C GLY A 27 28.35 -13.21 24.58
N ASP A 28 28.18 -12.97 25.86
CA ASP A 28 27.03 -13.50 26.58
C ASP A 28 25.83 -13.19 25.70
N ILE A 29 25.20 -14.23 25.17
CA ILE A 29 23.87 -14.09 24.59
C ILE A 29 23.06 -13.65 25.80
N TYR A 30 22.87 -12.33 25.92
CA TYR A 30 21.87 -11.83 26.83
C TYR A 30 20.64 -12.65 26.54
N GLU A 31 20.18 -13.40 27.55
CA GLU A 31 18.85 -13.97 27.47
C GLU A 31 17.98 -12.83 26.97
N SER A 32 17.46 -12.98 25.75
CA SER A 32 16.47 -12.06 25.30
C SER A 32 15.39 -12.16 26.37
N HIS A 33 15.34 -11.19 27.25
CA HIS A 33 14.14 -10.93 27.98
C HIS A 33 13.12 -10.72 26.88
N GLN A 34 12.44 -11.80 26.48
CA GLN A 34 11.13 -11.66 25.90
C GLN A 34 10.39 -10.90 26.99
N ALA A 35 10.35 -9.58 26.83
CA ALA A 35 9.33 -8.81 27.47
C ALA A 35 8.04 -9.42 26.94
N THR A 36 7.52 -10.39 27.68
CA THR A 36 6.12 -10.78 27.61
C THR A 36 5.36 -9.55 28.11
N THR A 37 5.35 -8.50 27.32
CA THR A 37 4.28 -7.54 27.41
C THR A 37 3.06 -8.35 27.04
N GLU A 38 2.25 -8.66 28.03
CA GLU A 38 0.90 -9.19 27.84
C GLU A 38 0.09 -8.09 27.15
N GLY A 39 0.43 -7.80 25.89
CA GLY A 39 -0.31 -6.86 25.07
C GLY A 39 -1.53 -7.54 24.49
N VAL A 40 -2.59 -6.77 24.35
CA VAL A 40 -3.82 -7.22 23.68
C VAL A 40 -3.51 -7.52 22.21
N SER A 41 -4.01 -8.66 21.71
CA SER A 41 -3.97 -9.00 20.30
C SER A 41 -5.30 -8.63 19.63
N VAL A 42 -5.24 -8.22 18.37
CA VAL A 42 -6.43 -7.94 17.55
C VAL A 42 -6.41 -8.85 16.34
N ARG A 43 -7.49 -9.63 16.17
CA ARG A 43 -7.63 -10.60 15.08
C ARG A 43 -8.85 -10.26 14.23
N GLY A 44 -8.76 -10.49 12.92
CA GLY A 44 -9.87 -10.31 12.01
C GLY A 44 -9.82 -11.27 10.84
N THR A 45 -11.01 -11.64 10.35
CA THR A 45 -11.18 -12.40 9.13
C THR A 45 -11.85 -11.52 8.09
N PHE A 46 -11.19 -11.33 6.95
CA PHE A 46 -11.67 -10.49 5.86
C PHE A 46 -11.85 -11.30 4.60
N GLU A 47 -12.90 -11.01 3.84
CA GLU A 47 -13.12 -11.52 2.49
C GLU A 47 -12.83 -10.40 1.48
N LEU A 48 -11.76 -10.56 0.68
CA LEU A 48 -11.35 -9.58 -0.31
C LEU A 48 -12.16 -9.79 -1.60
N LEU A 49 -13.01 -8.83 -1.94
CA LEU A 49 -13.72 -8.81 -3.21
C LEU A 49 -12.85 -8.15 -4.29
N ASN A 50 -13.02 -8.59 -5.53
CA ASN A 50 -12.25 -8.11 -6.70
C ASN A 50 -10.71 -8.22 -6.50
N PRO A 51 -10.17 -9.40 -6.17
CA PRO A 51 -8.73 -9.58 -5.88
C PRO A 51 -7.84 -9.35 -7.11
N GLU A 52 -8.40 -9.23 -8.31
CA GLU A 52 -7.68 -8.85 -9.53
C GLU A 52 -7.09 -7.44 -9.46
N VAL A 53 -7.70 -6.54 -8.67
CA VAL A 53 -7.18 -5.19 -8.42
C VAL A 53 -6.45 -5.07 -7.08
N PHE A 54 -5.90 -6.20 -6.58
CA PHE A 54 -5.02 -6.18 -5.41
C PHE A 54 -3.84 -5.23 -5.67
N PRO A 55 -3.52 -4.30 -4.74
CA PRO A 55 -2.46 -3.33 -4.97
C PRO A 55 -1.10 -4.01 -5.12
N GLY A 56 -0.36 -3.67 -6.18
CA GLY A 56 0.97 -4.19 -6.48
C GLY A 56 2.09 -3.22 -6.14
N GLU A 57 1.83 -1.91 -6.33
CA GLU A 57 2.80 -0.84 -6.06
C GLU A 57 2.63 -0.17 -4.68
N TYR A 58 1.60 -0.56 -3.94
CA TYR A 58 1.34 -0.17 -2.57
C TYR A 58 1.36 -1.39 -1.66
N ASP A 59 1.77 -1.22 -0.42
CA ASP A 59 1.60 -2.26 0.59
C ASP A 59 0.16 -2.22 1.12
N LEU A 60 -0.55 -3.35 1.09
CA LEU A 60 -1.77 -3.53 1.84
C LEU A 60 -1.39 -4.04 3.23
N ILE A 61 -1.76 -3.32 4.27
CA ILE A 61 -1.43 -3.67 5.65
C ILE A 61 -2.69 -3.75 6.52
N PHE A 62 -2.63 -4.60 7.53
CA PHE A 62 -3.50 -4.53 8.70
C PHE A 62 -2.67 -3.98 9.85
N GLY A 63 -3.01 -2.79 10.34
CA GLY A 63 -2.17 -2.02 11.26
C GLY A 63 -2.94 -1.37 12.39
N ALA A 64 -2.24 -1.17 13.52
CA ALA A 64 -2.71 -0.40 14.66
C ALA A 64 -2.20 1.04 14.57
N PHE A 65 -3.07 2.01 14.82
CA PHE A 65 -2.79 3.45 14.63
C PHE A 65 -3.15 4.24 15.88
N GLY A 66 -2.30 5.22 16.22
CA GLY A 66 -2.62 6.25 17.21
C GLY A 66 -3.67 7.24 16.69
N GLU A 67 -4.11 8.17 17.53
CA GLU A 67 -5.08 9.20 17.18
C GLU A 67 -4.59 10.06 16.00
N GLY A 68 -5.40 10.14 14.94
CA GLY A 68 -5.04 10.87 13.72
C GLY A 68 -3.80 10.35 12.99
N GLY A 69 -3.27 9.18 13.39
CA GLY A 69 -2.05 8.61 12.83
C GLY A 69 -2.17 8.26 11.35
N THR A 70 -1.18 8.65 10.56
CA THR A 70 -1.04 8.29 9.15
C THR A 70 -0.02 7.17 8.92
N SER A 71 0.74 6.80 9.97
CA SER A 71 1.66 5.65 9.97
C SER A 71 1.26 4.68 11.07
N ALA A 72 1.36 3.39 10.79
CA ALA A 72 1.05 2.36 11.77
C ALA A 72 2.09 2.31 12.89
N LEU A 73 1.64 2.13 14.12
CA LEU A 73 2.47 1.84 15.30
C LEU A 73 2.98 0.39 15.25
N SER A 74 2.11 -0.53 14.82
CA SER A 74 2.44 -1.92 14.51
C SER A 74 1.58 -2.38 13.34
N SER A 75 2.08 -3.30 12.51
CA SER A 75 1.33 -3.80 11.37
C SER A 75 1.83 -5.15 10.86
N VAL A 76 0.96 -5.84 10.15
CA VAL A 76 1.27 -7.01 9.35
C VAL A 76 0.92 -6.73 7.88
N ASN A 77 1.74 -7.23 6.96
CA ASN A 77 1.44 -7.12 5.54
C ASN A 77 0.35 -8.11 5.16
N VAL A 78 -0.58 -7.65 4.35
CA VAL A 78 -1.61 -8.51 3.75
C VAL A 78 -1.10 -8.96 2.40
N LEU A 79 -0.96 -10.26 2.22
CA LEU A 79 -0.55 -10.83 0.95
C LEU A 79 -1.78 -11.17 0.11
N LYS A 80 -1.65 -11.04 -1.20
CA LYS A 80 -2.70 -11.52 -2.12
C LYS A 80 -2.90 -13.01 -1.89
N PRO A 81 -4.11 -13.48 -1.55
CA PRO A 81 -4.35 -14.89 -1.32
C PRO A 81 -4.10 -15.68 -2.61
N ALA A 82 -3.41 -16.82 -2.48
CA ALA A 82 -3.14 -17.72 -3.61
C ALA A 82 -4.42 -18.42 -4.07
N ASP A 83 -5.25 -18.79 -3.10
CA ASP A 83 -6.53 -19.48 -3.34
C ASP A 83 -7.63 -18.82 -2.51
N GLY A 84 -8.79 -18.64 -3.12
CA GLY A 84 -9.95 -18.03 -2.46
C GLY A 84 -9.77 -16.54 -2.21
N ASN A 85 -10.60 -15.97 -1.34
CA ASN A 85 -10.67 -14.53 -1.08
C ASN A 85 -10.49 -14.19 0.40
N LYS A 86 -10.40 -15.20 1.29
CA LYS A 86 -10.34 -14.98 2.73
C LYS A 86 -8.91 -14.81 3.20
N VAL A 87 -8.72 -13.84 4.08
CA VAL A 87 -7.47 -13.61 4.81
C VAL A 87 -7.77 -13.52 6.30
N GLU A 88 -6.96 -14.21 7.09
CA GLU A 88 -6.97 -14.13 8.56
C GLU A 88 -5.75 -13.32 8.98
N LEU A 89 -5.98 -12.25 9.73
CA LEU A 89 -4.96 -11.28 10.11
C LEU A 89 -4.94 -11.14 11.63
N SER A 90 -3.74 -11.03 12.20
CA SER A 90 -3.53 -10.80 13.62
C SER A 90 -2.42 -9.79 13.85
N ILE A 91 -2.63 -8.86 14.75
CA ILE A 91 -1.61 -7.99 15.31
C ILE A 91 -1.46 -8.39 16.77
N GLU A 92 -0.29 -8.91 17.12
CA GLU A 92 0.06 -9.24 18.48
C GLU A 92 0.64 -8.02 19.20
N ASN A 93 0.41 -7.91 20.49
CA ASN A 93 0.95 -6.83 21.34
C ASN A 93 0.63 -5.43 20.79
N VAL A 94 -0.66 -5.17 20.54
CA VAL A 94 -1.13 -3.86 20.08
C VAL A 94 -0.72 -2.76 21.09
N PRO A 95 0.00 -1.72 20.68
CA PRO A 95 0.46 -0.64 21.55
C PRO A 95 -0.70 0.02 22.32
N GLU A 96 -0.47 0.41 23.57
CA GLU A 96 -1.50 1.03 24.43
C GLU A 96 -2.02 2.36 23.87
N ASP A 97 -1.18 3.10 23.13
CA ASP A 97 -1.52 4.36 22.47
C ASP A 97 -2.24 4.18 21.12
N ALA A 98 -2.45 2.93 20.67
CA ALA A 98 -3.29 2.68 19.51
C ALA A 98 -4.76 3.01 19.81
N ARG A 99 -5.41 3.69 18.85
CA ARG A 99 -6.82 4.12 18.93
C ARG A 99 -7.69 3.47 17.86
N SER A 100 -7.08 2.90 16.83
CA SER A 100 -7.81 2.13 15.82
C SER A 100 -6.92 1.04 15.22
N VAL A 101 -7.57 0.02 14.65
CA VAL A 101 -6.95 -0.88 13.68
C VAL A 101 -7.55 -0.64 12.31
N ARG A 102 -6.71 -0.69 11.27
CA ARG A 102 -7.12 -0.41 9.90
C ARG A 102 -6.59 -1.45 8.93
N LEU A 103 -7.41 -1.81 7.95
CA LEU A 103 -6.96 -2.43 6.72
C LEU A 103 -6.79 -1.31 5.69
N CYS A 104 -5.56 -1.02 5.30
CA CYS A 104 -5.27 0.17 4.51
C CYS A 104 -4.08 -0.03 3.57
N MET A 105 -4.04 0.78 2.52
CA MET A 105 -2.90 0.87 1.62
C MET A 105 -1.92 1.91 2.13
N THR A 106 -0.62 1.60 2.05
CA THR A 106 0.45 2.53 2.37
C THR A 106 1.43 2.68 1.21
N ASN A 107 2.02 3.86 1.08
CA ASN A 107 3.09 4.12 0.13
C ASN A 107 4.45 3.64 0.66
N SER A 108 5.50 3.78 -0.14
CA SER A 108 6.89 3.43 0.23
C SER A 108 7.41 4.17 1.48
N GLY A 109 6.82 5.31 1.82
CA GLY A 109 7.08 6.05 3.06
C GLY A 109 6.25 5.55 4.24
N ARG A 110 5.52 4.45 4.11
CA ARG A 110 4.63 3.86 5.12
C ARG A 110 3.50 4.80 5.57
N GLN A 111 3.15 5.77 4.74
CA GLN A 111 2.01 6.66 4.99
C GLN A 111 0.75 6.07 4.38
N VAL A 112 -0.35 6.09 5.13
CA VAL A 112 -1.66 5.65 4.64
C VAL A 112 -2.09 6.53 3.47
N VAL A 113 -2.43 5.89 2.35
CA VAL A 113 -2.96 6.52 1.14
C VAL A 113 -4.45 6.22 0.93
N TYR A 114 -4.91 5.05 1.40
CA TYR A 114 -6.31 4.65 1.36
C TYR A 114 -6.65 3.68 2.50
N THR A 115 -7.84 3.81 3.09
CA THR A 115 -8.33 2.93 4.16
C THR A 115 -9.60 2.23 3.70
N PHE A 116 -9.56 0.89 3.66
CA PHE A 116 -10.73 0.07 3.32
C PHE A 116 -11.60 -0.24 4.54
N PHE A 117 -10.98 -0.39 5.71
CA PHE A 117 -11.66 -0.77 6.93
C PHE A 117 -10.99 -0.09 8.11
N GLU A 118 -11.79 0.36 9.06
CA GLU A 118 -11.33 0.91 10.32
C GLU A 118 -12.23 0.43 11.47
N TYR A 119 -11.59 0.05 12.56
CA TYR A 119 -12.26 -0.31 13.82
C TYR A 119 -11.61 0.48 14.96
N ALA A 120 -12.43 1.22 15.71
CA ALA A 120 -11.98 1.97 16.87
C ALA A 120 -11.67 1.02 18.03
N LEU A 121 -10.58 1.27 18.74
CA LEU A 121 -10.17 0.52 19.91
C LEU A 121 -10.54 1.29 21.18
N ASP A 122 -11.05 0.56 22.18
CA ASP A 122 -11.27 1.14 23.49
C ASP A 122 -9.95 1.40 24.23
N ASP A 123 -9.89 2.47 25.00
CA ASP A 123 -8.67 2.89 25.72
C ASP A 123 -8.35 1.97 26.89
N ASP A 124 -9.36 1.35 27.50
CA ASP A 124 -9.26 0.47 28.67
C ASP A 124 -9.27 -1.04 28.33
N ARG A 125 -8.91 -1.38 27.05
CA ARG A 125 -8.88 -2.77 26.58
C ARG A 125 -7.89 -3.61 27.39
N THR A 126 -8.35 -4.73 27.89
CA THR A 126 -7.56 -5.66 28.72
C THR A 126 -7.56 -7.10 28.21
N SER A 127 -8.24 -7.37 27.10
CA SER A 127 -8.37 -8.69 26.50
C SER A 127 -8.22 -8.63 24.99
N ASP A 128 -7.87 -9.77 24.40
CA ASP A 128 -7.83 -9.94 22.96
C ASP A 128 -9.17 -9.56 22.32
N ILE A 129 -9.09 -9.00 21.11
CA ILE A 129 -10.22 -8.51 20.34
C ILE A 129 -10.35 -9.33 19.06
N ASP A 130 -11.46 -10.04 18.92
CA ASP A 130 -11.85 -10.68 17.67
C ASP A 130 -12.82 -9.75 16.93
N LEU A 131 -12.35 -9.22 15.78
CA LEU A 131 -13.15 -8.35 14.94
C LEU A 131 -14.29 -9.12 14.26
N PRO A 132 -15.44 -8.49 14.00
CA PRO A 132 -16.45 -9.09 13.15
C PRO A 132 -15.88 -9.33 11.75
N SER A 133 -16.23 -10.47 11.14
CA SER A 133 -15.85 -10.73 9.76
C SER A 133 -16.42 -9.66 8.84
N ALA A 134 -15.60 -9.18 7.90
CA ALA A 134 -15.99 -8.13 6.96
C ALA A 134 -15.62 -8.48 5.52
N GLN A 135 -16.44 -8.01 4.58
CA GLN A 135 -16.11 -8.00 3.16
C GLN A 135 -15.44 -6.68 2.81
N ILE A 136 -14.35 -6.75 2.10
CA ILE A 136 -13.53 -5.60 1.69
C ILE A 136 -13.52 -5.58 0.16
N ASP A 137 -14.18 -4.62 -0.43
CA ASP A 137 -14.15 -4.43 -1.88
C ASP A 137 -12.90 -3.63 -2.27
N LEU A 138 -11.98 -4.29 -2.97
CA LEU A 138 -10.78 -3.64 -3.47
C LEU A 138 -11.05 -2.73 -4.67
N LEU A 139 -12.26 -2.78 -5.24
CA LEU A 139 -12.67 -1.99 -6.42
C LEU A 139 -13.56 -0.78 -6.07
N GLU A 140 -13.56 -0.33 -4.82
CA GLU A 140 -14.35 0.83 -4.40
C GLU A 140 -14.05 2.07 -5.24
N TYR A 141 -15.11 2.81 -5.65
CA TYR A 141 -14.96 4.05 -6.42
C TYR A 141 -14.19 5.13 -5.66
N ASP A 142 -14.31 5.17 -4.34
CA ASP A 142 -13.56 6.11 -3.50
C ASP A 142 -12.04 5.88 -3.59
N ARG A 143 -11.59 4.65 -3.78
CA ARG A 143 -10.19 4.35 -4.08
C ARG A 143 -9.77 5.01 -5.40
N ILE A 144 -10.59 4.90 -6.45
CA ILE A 144 -10.34 5.56 -7.75
C ILE A 144 -10.32 7.08 -7.56
N GLN A 145 -11.28 7.64 -6.83
CA GLN A 145 -11.35 9.07 -6.54
C GLN A 145 -10.05 9.57 -5.89
N ARG A 146 -9.54 8.85 -4.90
CA ARG A 146 -8.34 9.25 -4.16
C ARG A 146 -7.05 8.97 -4.90
N LEU A 147 -6.86 7.75 -5.41
CA LEU A 147 -5.58 7.31 -5.96
C LEU A 147 -5.41 7.66 -7.44
N VAL A 148 -6.50 7.97 -8.15
CA VAL A 148 -6.40 8.44 -9.53
C VAL A 148 -6.67 9.93 -9.60
N PHE A 149 -7.89 10.39 -9.33
CA PHE A 149 -8.25 11.77 -9.64
C PHE A 149 -7.61 12.81 -8.71
N GLN A 150 -7.45 12.50 -7.42
CA GLN A 150 -6.81 13.41 -6.48
C GLN A 150 -5.28 13.31 -6.52
N GLN A 151 -4.74 12.10 -6.48
CA GLN A 151 -3.29 11.88 -6.43
C GLN A 151 -2.57 12.41 -7.66
N TYR A 152 -3.12 12.20 -8.86
CA TYR A 152 -2.57 12.75 -10.11
C TYR A 152 -3.04 14.18 -10.40
N ASN A 153 -3.66 14.82 -9.40
CA ASN A 153 -4.09 16.23 -9.45
C ASN A 153 -5.05 16.57 -10.61
N CYS A 154 -5.81 15.58 -11.11
CA CYS A 154 -6.81 15.80 -12.16
C CYS A 154 -7.87 16.83 -11.74
N VAL A 155 -8.19 16.85 -10.45
CA VAL A 155 -9.16 17.78 -9.87
C VAL A 155 -8.76 19.24 -10.03
N SER A 156 -7.48 19.59 -10.20
CA SER A 156 -7.05 20.98 -10.34
C SER A 156 -7.64 21.67 -11.58
N CYS A 157 -7.83 20.94 -12.67
CA CYS A 157 -8.44 21.42 -13.90
C CYS A 157 -9.94 21.07 -13.99
N HIS A 158 -10.34 19.96 -13.35
CA HIS A 158 -11.69 19.41 -13.44
C HIS A 158 -12.53 19.70 -12.16
N GLN A 159 -12.60 21.00 -11.79
CA GLN A 159 -13.35 21.52 -10.64
C GLN A 159 -14.09 22.81 -10.97
N GLY A 160 -14.74 23.43 -9.96
CA GLY A 160 -15.51 24.67 -10.11
C GLY A 160 -16.92 24.42 -10.64
N GLU A 161 -17.51 25.40 -11.32
CA GLU A 161 -18.89 25.30 -11.78
C GLU A 161 -19.09 24.29 -12.92
N SER A 162 -18.12 24.18 -13.83
CA SER A 162 -18.21 23.31 -15.01
C SER A 162 -16.99 22.41 -15.23
N GLY A 163 -15.82 22.75 -14.67
CA GLY A 163 -14.56 22.07 -14.95
C GLY A 163 -14.09 22.16 -16.40
N ALA A 164 -12.85 21.78 -16.67
CA ALA A 164 -12.33 21.71 -18.04
C ALA A 164 -13.13 20.67 -18.86
N GLY A 165 -13.55 21.02 -20.07
CA GLY A 165 -14.36 20.17 -20.92
C GLY A 165 -15.74 19.78 -20.35
N GLY A 166 -16.25 20.54 -19.39
CA GLY A 166 -17.51 20.24 -18.71
C GLY A 166 -17.43 19.01 -17.80
N LEU A 167 -16.22 18.58 -17.42
CA LEU A 167 -15.97 17.41 -16.58
C LEU A 167 -15.60 17.85 -15.16
N LEU A 168 -16.32 17.33 -14.16
CA LEU A 168 -16.04 17.56 -12.75
C LEU A 168 -15.46 16.26 -12.15
N LEU A 169 -14.27 16.34 -11.58
CA LEU A 169 -13.60 15.21 -10.92
C LEU A 169 -13.45 15.40 -9.39
N THR A 170 -14.13 16.40 -8.85
CA THR A 170 -14.19 16.59 -7.40
C THR A 170 -15.03 15.49 -6.73
N GLU A 171 -14.70 15.18 -5.49
CA GLU A 171 -15.45 14.24 -4.65
C GLU A 171 -16.95 14.58 -4.65
N GLY A 172 -17.80 13.56 -4.69
CA GLY A 172 -19.26 13.70 -4.78
C GLY A 172 -19.79 14.11 -6.16
N ASN A 173 -18.95 14.58 -7.09
CA ASN A 173 -19.36 14.99 -8.43
C ASN A 173 -18.82 14.06 -9.55
N SER A 174 -17.64 13.51 -9.36
CA SER A 174 -16.88 12.78 -10.39
C SER A 174 -17.65 11.59 -10.98
N TYR A 175 -18.26 10.77 -10.16
CA TYR A 175 -18.99 9.59 -10.62
C TYR A 175 -20.08 9.97 -11.64
N ARG A 176 -21.00 10.87 -11.27
CA ARG A 176 -22.10 11.31 -12.15
C ARG A 176 -21.63 12.11 -13.35
N SER A 177 -20.47 12.77 -13.24
CA SER A 177 -19.87 13.52 -14.35
C SER A 177 -19.17 12.61 -15.37
N LEU A 178 -18.79 11.40 -14.97
CA LEU A 178 -18.14 10.40 -15.80
C LEU A 178 -19.11 9.38 -16.39
N VAL A 179 -19.84 8.67 -15.51
CA VAL A 179 -20.59 7.47 -15.89
C VAL A 179 -21.82 7.81 -16.69
N GLY A 180 -21.92 7.24 -17.89
CA GLY A 180 -23.05 7.44 -18.80
C GLY A 180 -23.15 8.83 -19.43
N THR A 181 -22.15 9.71 -19.20
CA THR A 181 -22.15 11.08 -19.71
C THR A 181 -21.40 11.17 -21.05
N ALA A 182 -21.98 11.85 -22.03
CA ALA A 182 -21.33 12.04 -23.34
C ALA A 182 -20.01 12.84 -23.21
N SER A 183 -19.00 12.43 -23.96
CA SER A 183 -17.79 13.23 -24.13
C SER A 183 -18.10 14.46 -25.00
N THR A 184 -17.39 15.57 -24.74
CA THR A 184 -17.41 16.76 -25.60
C THR A 184 -16.34 16.69 -26.69
N LEU A 185 -15.43 15.71 -26.62
CA LEU A 185 -14.26 15.57 -27.50
C LEU A 185 -14.31 14.32 -28.39
N SER A 186 -15.33 13.46 -28.23
CA SER A 186 -15.46 12.19 -28.93
C SER A 186 -16.93 11.76 -28.97
N ASP A 187 -17.27 10.90 -29.91
CA ASP A 187 -18.61 10.25 -30.00
C ASP A 187 -18.84 9.21 -28.89
N LYS A 188 -17.83 8.90 -28.08
CA LYS A 188 -17.91 7.98 -26.97
C LYS A 188 -18.53 8.64 -25.73
N LEU A 189 -19.03 7.82 -24.80
CA LEU A 189 -19.28 8.28 -23.44
C LEU A 189 -17.94 8.52 -22.71
N ARG A 190 -17.93 9.41 -21.73
CA ARG A 190 -16.77 9.59 -20.87
C ARG A 190 -16.40 8.26 -20.19
N VAL A 191 -17.38 7.59 -19.63
CA VAL A 191 -17.30 6.22 -19.13
C VAL A 191 -18.57 5.49 -19.53
N LYS A 192 -18.43 4.39 -20.24
CA LYS A 192 -19.54 3.51 -20.65
C LYS A 192 -19.47 2.24 -19.79
N PRO A 193 -20.42 2.03 -18.88
CA PRO A 193 -20.42 0.83 -18.03
C PRO A 193 -20.30 -0.45 -18.84
N SER A 194 -19.48 -1.38 -18.39
CA SER A 194 -19.17 -2.68 -19.01
C SER A 194 -18.54 -2.61 -20.41
N ASP A 195 -18.06 -1.43 -20.84
CA ASP A 195 -17.42 -1.24 -22.13
C ASP A 195 -16.18 -0.31 -22.04
N PRO A 196 -15.01 -0.84 -21.68
CA PRO A 196 -13.77 -0.07 -21.62
C PRO A 196 -13.41 0.59 -22.96
N GLU A 197 -13.57 -0.11 -24.07
CA GLU A 197 -13.23 0.40 -25.41
C GLU A 197 -14.20 1.50 -25.87
N GLY A 198 -15.45 1.50 -25.37
CA GLY A 198 -16.43 2.56 -25.55
C GLY A 198 -16.30 3.74 -24.60
N SER A 199 -15.26 3.76 -23.75
CA SER A 199 -15.05 4.75 -22.69
C SER A 199 -13.92 5.71 -23.04
N PHE A 200 -14.25 6.99 -23.30
CA PHE A 200 -13.28 8.01 -23.68
C PHE A 200 -12.22 8.29 -22.62
N LEU A 201 -12.54 8.04 -21.34
CA LEU A 201 -11.59 8.23 -20.22
C LEU A 201 -10.28 7.44 -20.45
N LEU A 202 -10.38 6.19 -20.90
CA LEU A 202 -9.20 5.37 -21.15
C LEU A 202 -8.42 5.88 -22.36
N ASP A 203 -9.11 6.26 -23.45
CA ASP A 203 -8.44 6.87 -24.61
C ASP A 203 -7.69 8.15 -24.18
N ALA A 204 -8.33 9.01 -23.39
CA ALA A 204 -7.74 10.25 -22.92
C ALA A 204 -6.45 10.04 -22.14
N LEU A 205 -6.37 8.96 -21.34
CA LEU A 205 -5.21 8.65 -20.50
C LEU A 205 -4.12 7.85 -21.23
N THR A 206 -4.46 7.11 -22.30
CA THR A 206 -3.53 6.16 -22.94
C THR A 206 -3.18 6.50 -24.39
N SER A 207 -3.97 7.34 -25.09
CA SER A 207 -3.72 7.75 -26.47
C SER A 207 -3.32 9.21 -26.58
N GLN A 208 -2.18 9.49 -27.24
CA GLN A 208 -1.71 10.86 -27.48
C GLN A 208 -2.63 11.63 -28.46
N GLU A 209 -3.41 10.93 -29.25
CA GLU A 209 -4.30 11.52 -30.25
C GLU A 209 -5.65 11.95 -29.66
N ALA A 210 -6.03 11.38 -28.51
CA ALA A 210 -7.34 11.62 -27.91
C ALA A 210 -7.51 13.07 -27.41
N ILE A 211 -6.50 13.62 -26.77
CA ILE A 211 -6.44 15.01 -26.31
C ILE A 211 -5.07 15.58 -26.63
N SER A 212 -5.05 16.59 -27.48
CA SER A 212 -3.80 17.16 -27.98
C SER A 212 -3.25 18.34 -27.15
N SER A 213 -4.10 19.03 -26.38
CA SER A 213 -3.65 20.24 -25.67
C SER A 213 -4.48 20.51 -24.39
N PRO A 214 -3.89 20.32 -23.20
CA PRO A 214 -2.69 19.53 -22.94
C PRO A 214 -2.96 18.03 -23.11
N PRO A 215 -1.98 17.25 -23.59
CA PRO A 215 -2.15 15.80 -23.67
C PRO A 215 -2.26 15.22 -22.25
N HIS A 216 -3.17 14.23 -22.08
CA HIS A 216 -3.39 13.60 -20.77
C HIS A 216 -2.58 12.31 -20.59
N THR A 217 -1.98 11.81 -21.67
CA THR A 217 -1.09 10.64 -21.61
C THR A 217 0.10 10.91 -20.69
N GLY A 218 0.37 9.97 -19.78
CA GLY A 218 1.46 10.09 -18.83
C GLY A 218 1.15 10.90 -17.57
N PHE A 219 -0.06 11.43 -17.39
CA PHE A 219 -0.46 12.00 -16.11
C PHE A 219 -0.67 10.88 -15.07
N VAL A 220 -1.34 9.79 -15.45
CA VAL A 220 -1.41 8.59 -14.64
C VAL A 220 -0.16 7.76 -14.96
N THR A 221 0.79 7.74 -14.02
CA THR A 221 2.11 7.17 -14.26
C THR A 221 2.22 5.68 -13.91
N ARG A 222 1.27 5.16 -13.13
CA ARG A 222 1.23 3.75 -12.76
C ARG A 222 0.29 2.99 -13.65
N SER A 223 0.76 1.89 -14.24
CA SER A 223 -0.10 1.02 -15.06
C SER A 223 -1.21 0.38 -14.25
N GLU A 224 -0.96 0.04 -12.99
CA GLU A 224 -1.99 -0.54 -12.12
C GLU A 224 -3.20 0.38 -11.89
N ASP A 225 -3.00 1.71 -11.91
CA ASP A 225 -4.10 2.67 -11.77
C ASP A 225 -4.93 2.77 -13.06
N ILE A 226 -4.31 2.58 -14.22
CA ILE A 226 -5.03 2.43 -15.51
C ILE A 226 -5.81 1.11 -15.52
N ASP A 227 -5.20 0.02 -15.06
CA ASP A 227 -5.86 -1.29 -14.96
C ASP A 227 -7.02 -1.26 -13.96
N LEU A 228 -6.86 -0.57 -12.83
CA LEU A 228 -7.94 -0.33 -11.87
C LEU A 228 -9.15 0.36 -12.55
N LEU A 229 -8.92 1.41 -13.34
CA LEU A 229 -9.98 2.09 -14.09
C LEU A 229 -10.63 1.16 -15.12
N ARG A 230 -9.84 0.39 -15.85
CA ARG A 230 -10.33 -0.56 -16.86
C ARG A 230 -11.24 -1.62 -16.22
N ILE A 231 -10.77 -2.26 -15.15
CA ILE A 231 -11.51 -3.30 -14.44
C ILE A 231 -12.79 -2.72 -13.82
N TRP A 232 -12.71 -1.52 -13.24
CA TRP A 232 -13.88 -0.83 -12.71
C TRP A 232 -14.96 -0.61 -13.79
N ILE A 233 -14.55 -0.20 -15.00
CA ILE A 233 -15.48 -0.05 -16.14
C ILE A 233 -16.02 -1.39 -16.57
N GLU A 234 -15.19 -2.43 -16.72
CA GLU A 234 -15.60 -3.80 -17.07
C GLU A 234 -16.64 -4.36 -16.11
N LYS A 235 -16.50 -4.10 -14.81
CA LYS A 235 -17.45 -4.53 -13.78
C LYS A 235 -18.73 -3.69 -13.72
N GLY A 236 -18.93 -2.76 -14.68
CA GLY A 236 -20.14 -1.96 -14.79
C GLY A 236 -20.14 -0.70 -13.94
N CYS A 237 -18.98 -0.22 -13.54
CA CYS A 237 -18.78 1.02 -12.76
C CYS A 237 -19.49 0.96 -11.40
N PRO A 238 -19.21 -0.01 -10.52
CA PRO A 238 -19.81 -0.01 -9.18
C PRO A 238 -19.42 1.28 -8.45
N GLN A 239 -20.37 1.87 -7.71
CA GLN A 239 -20.13 3.05 -6.89
C GLN A 239 -19.75 2.66 -5.45
N LYS A 240 -20.19 1.50 -5.01
CA LYS A 240 -19.85 0.84 -3.74
C LYS A 240 -19.54 -0.61 -4.02
#